data_04cc1bdef1a2e153a50c6c52e2f08484
#
_entry.id   04cc1bdef1a2e153a50c6c52e2f08484
#
_cell.length_a   1.000
_cell.length_b   1.000
_cell.length_c   1.000
_cell.angle_alpha   90.00
_cell.angle_beta   90.00
_cell.angle_gamma   90.00
#
_symmetry.space_group_name_H-M   'P 1'
#
loop_
_entity.id
_entity.type
_entity.pdbx_description
1 polymer ?
#
loop_
_entity_poly.entity_id
_entity_poly.type
_entity_poly.pdbx_seq_one_letter_code
_entity_poly.pdbx_strand_id
1 'polypeptide(L)'
;MKKSPVFIAALCICATVGLVARAPQAAPSFKSEEYLLLGNANRGAGEPMVAVDPTNPKNIIAVAMGSVQQLGGKPAVQGGTDQYHLVANSTFTWVGVTNDGGITWDVKELPIMSGKWTRCPDAFADVTKDGLFIAGCEPRETASDPDFWGTSALVTSKDKGRTWGPVVQLISDYQLNRFAPGLMPVSGGFPSSSKDRVASNSPWDRPFTQIDDATGVIYAVAHGGSAFANAEKTARRSQSYVTASTDQAKTFGTIYAWDSAAYPQTSRGIGATAAFGTLAVAYIGNAPASEGATCPCAIMGLSKDRGKTFSYHVLKNIVMASSAPPAAALAGAAAGGRAGGRGGGNGGLTAISADPTRAGRIAMLRAEGANKYTVSASDDWGQTWSPFVTAGTTPDAVSLSKPSFEYSRDGVVGLMWRAVYADRTYDIWAAISKDGGHTFSKPLRVSHAKSPASDPYRNAGLFGDDIQDLSMDRESMHLVWGDSRAGFQGTWYGRVKLSDFAF
;
A
#
# COMPACT_ATOMS: atom_id res chain seq x y z
N MET A 1 -95.83 28.86 -11.53
CA MET A 1 -95.01 27.71 -11.81
C MET A 1 -93.71 27.84 -10.98
N LYS A 2 -93.63 27.09 -9.86
CA LYS A 2 -92.49 27.16 -8.93
C LYS A 2 -91.59 25.94 -9.22
N LYS A 3 -90.32 26.21 -9.49
CA LYS A 3 -89.32 25.14 -9.63
C LYS A 3 -88.63 24.97 -8.29
N SER A 4 -88.69 23.73 -7.77
CA SER A 4 -87.89 23.31 -6.59
C SER A 4 -86.45 22.93 -6.96
N PRO A 5 -85.50 23.26 -6.14
CA PRO A 5 -84.15 22.74 -6.32
C PRO A 5 -83.99 21.38 -5.65
N VAL A 6 -83.31 20.50 -6.39
CA VAL A 6 -82.86 19.19 -5.89
C VAL A 6 -81.50 19.37 -5.23
N PHE A 7 -81.36 19.06 -3.95
CA PHE A 7 -80.10 19.00 -3.24
C PHE A 7 -79.48 17.61 -3.44
N ILE A 8 -78.31 17.56 -4.04
CA ILE A 8 -77.46 16.36 -4.09
C ILE A 8 -76.44 16.47 -2.93
N ALA A 9 -76.61 15.59 -1.95
CA ALA A 9 -75.68 15.45 -0.86
C ALA A 9 -74.48 14.60 -1.34
N ALA A 10 -73.32 15.21 -1.45
CA ALA A 10 -72.07 14.49 -1.72
C ALA A 10 -71.50 13.96 -0.40
N LEU A 11 -71.45 12.64 -0.28
CA LEU A 11 -70.80 11.95 0.86
C LEU A 11 -69.29 11.94 0.65
N CYS A 12 -68.57 12.79 1.38
CA CYS A 12 -67.12 12.74 1.45
C CYS A 12 -66.70 11.64 2.42
N ILE A 13 -66.19 10.52 1.89
CA ILE A 13 -65.51 9.48 2.68
C ILE A 13 -64.06 9.97 2.86
N CYS A 14 -63.71 10.50 4.03
CA CYS A 14 -62.34 10.76 4.43
C CYS A 14 -61.69 9.44 4.83
N ALA A 15 -60.92 8.85 3.93
CA ALA A 15 -60.01 7.76 4.27
C ALA A 15 -58.82 8.37 5.04
N THR A 16 -58.79 8.20 6.37
CA THR A 16 -57.64 8.48 7.20
C THR A 16 -56.55 7.44 6.91
N VAL A 17 -55.60 7.79 6.02
CA VAL A 17 -54.35 7.03 5.87
C VAL A 17 -53.52 7.31 7.12
N GLY A 18 -53.52 6.37 8.04
CA GLY A 18 -52.62 6.40 9.19
C GLY A 18 -51.17 6.34 8.72
N LEU A 19 -50.53 7.49 8.70
CA LEU A 19 -49.05 7.57 8.61
C LEU A 19 -48.50 6.92 9.88
N VAL A 20 -48.09 5.66 9.79
CA VAL A 20 -47.21 5.05 10.80
C VAL A 20 -45.88 5.77 10.67
N ALA A 21 -45.64 6.72 11.55
CA ALA A 21 -44.31 7.34 11.69
C ALA A 21 -43.35 6.22 12.11
N ARG A 22 -42.56 5.74 11.17
CA ARG A 22 -41.44 4.87 11.47
C ARG A 22 -40.50 5.68 12.39
N ALA A 23 -40.26 5.19 13.61
CA ALA A 23 -39.26 5.76 14.48
C ALA A 23 -37.97 5.90 13.66
N PRO A 24 -37.27 7.03 13.76
CA PRO A 24 -35.98 7.18 13.06
C PRO A 24 -35.08 6.05 13.50
N GLN A 25 -34.68 5.22 12.57
CA GLN A 25 -33.74 4.15 12.81
C GLN A 25 -32.45 4.83 13.30
N ALA A 26 -32.02 4.53 14.52
CA ALA A 26 -30.80 5.08 15.06
C ALA A 26 -29.68 4.88 14.03
N ALA A 27 -28.96 5.94 13.71
CA ALA A 27 -27.82 5.85 12.80
C ALA A 27 -26.86 4.76 13.33
N PRO A 28 -26.33 3.90 12.48
CA PRO A 28 -25.41 2.85 12.91
C PRO A 28 -24.26 3.50 13.67
N SER A 29 -24.03 3.10 14.91
CA SER A 29 -22.90 3.56 15.70
C SER A 29 -21.64 2.85 15.18
N PHE A 30 -20.80 3.56 14.45
CA PHE A 30 -19.50 3.04 14.04
C PHE A 30 -18.56 3.05 15.25
N LYS A 31 -17.67 2.04 15.33
CA LYS A 31 -16.60 1.96 16.32
C LYS A 31 -15.34 2.71 15.89
N SER A 32 -15.29 3.15 14.66
CA SER A 32 -14.20 3.92 14.07
C SER A 32 -14.52 5.41 14.04
N GLU A 33 -13.48 6.22 14.13
CA GLU A 33 -13.49 7.60 13.67
C GLU A 33 -13.08 7.62 12.19
N GLU A 34 -13.65 8.53 11.40
CA GLU A 34 -13.33 8.62 9.98
C GLU A 34 -13.51 10.05 9.46
N TYR A 35 -12.53 10.54 8.69
CA TYR A 35 -12.63 11.83 8.00
C TYR A 35 -11.64 11.94 6.83
N LEU A 36 -11.90 12.90 5.93
CA LEU A 36 -10.99 13.28 4.85
C LEU A 36 -9.78 14.00 5.45
N LEU A 37 -8.58 13.47 5.22
CA LEU A 37 -7.34 14.01 5.77
C LEU A 37 -6.56 14.85 4.75
N LEU A 38 -6.27 14.31 3.57
CA LEU A 38 -5.42 14.95 2.57
C LEU A 38 -6.16 15.10 1.24
N GLY A 39 -5.82 16.14 0.51
CA GLY A 39 -6.38 16.42 -0.81
C GLY A 39 -7.62 17.34 -0.77
N ASN A 40 -7.95 17.86 -1.92
CA ASN A 40 -9.12 18.70 -2.18
C ASN A 40 -9.50 18.62 -3.67
N ALA A 41 -10.59 19.31 -4.07
CA ALA A 41 -11.10 19.24 -5.44
C ALA A 41 -10.11 19.68 -6.53
N ASN A 42 -9.14 20.53 -6.20
CA ASN A 42 -8.13 21.00 -7.16
C ASN A 42 -6.88 20.12 -7.16
N ARG A 43 -6.52 19.59 -5.99
CA ARG A 43 -5.29 18.81 -5.76
C ARG A 43 -5.63 17.57 -4.96
N GLY A 44 -5.68 16.43 -5.64
CA GLY A 44 -6.01 15.16 -5.03
C GLY A 44 -4.90 14.58 -4.20
N ALA A 45 -5.23 13.52 -3.47
CA ALA A 45 -4.30 12.75 -2.67
C ALA A 45 -4.64 11.26 -2.76
N GLY A 46 -3.63 10.43 -2.98
CA GLY A 46 -3.78 8.98 -3.07
C GLY A 46 -2.49 8.26 -2.70
N GLU A 47 -2.54 6.94 -2.67
CA GLU A 47 -1.43 6.07 -2.23
C GLU A 47 -0.87 6.48 -0.87
N PRO A 48 -1.73 6.57 0.15
CA PRO A 48 -1.30 7.09 1.43
C PRO A 48 -0.54 6.07 2.27
N MET A 49 0.35 6.59 3.13
CA MET A 49 0.97 5.85 4.23
C MET A 49 0.84 6.62 5.54
N VAL A 50 0.87 5.90 6.66
CA VAL A 50 0.73 6.45 8.01
C VAL A 50 1.73 5.80 8.96
N ALA A 51 2.30 6.59 9.89
CA ALA A 51 3.14 6.06 10.95
C ALA A 51 2.89 6.81 12.26
N VAL A 52 2.90 6.06 13.37
CA VAL A 52 2.67 6.58 14.72
C VAL A 52 3.99 6.65 15.48
N ASP A 53 4.21 7.75 16.18
CA ASP A 53 5.37 7.92 17.06
C ASP A 53 5.26 7.02 18.30
N PRO A 54 6.13 6.02 18.46
CA PRO A 54 6.07 5.11 19.60
C PRO A 54 6.41 5.78 20.94
N THR A 55 7.05 6.94 20.91
CA THR A 55 7.39 7.71 22.12
C THR A 55 6.19 8.53 22.62
N ASN A 56 5.29 8.90 21.71
CA ASN A 56 4.06 9.59 22.02
C ASN A 56 3.02 9.35 20.92
N PRO A 57 2.04 8.46 21.12
CA PRO A 57 1.05 8.08 20.10
C PRO A 57 0.12 9.22 19.65
N LYS A 58 0.18 10.38 20.30
CA LYS A 58 -0.48 11.58 19.80
C LYS A 58 0.22 12.21 18.59
N ASN A 59 1.49 11.88 18.38
CA ASN A 59 2.24 12.33 17.22
C ASN A 59 2.09 11.29 16.10
N ILE A 60 1.46 11.68 15.02
CA ILE A 60 1.22 10.82 13.86
C ILE A 60 1.63 11.58 12.61
N ILE A 61 2.23 10.89 11.68
CA ILE A 61 2.51 11.39 10.34
C ILE A 61 1.71 10.58 9.32
N ALA A 62 1.09 11.27 8.37
CA ALA A 62 0.51 10.66 7.19
C ALA A 62 1.05 11.36 5.94
N VAL A 63 1.35 10.60 4.91
CA VAL A 63 1.76 11.12 3.61
C VAL A 63 0.86 10.57 2.52
N ALA A 64 0.79 11.27 1.41
CA ALA A 64 0.12 10.77 0.22
C ALA A 64 0.74 11.37 -1.03
N MET A 65 0.72 10.63 -2.12
CA MET A 65 0.99 11.19 -3.42
C MET A 65 -0.07 12.22 -3.77
N GLY A 66 0.34 13.46 -4.00
CA GLY A 66 -0.51 14.54 -4.43
C GLY A 66 -0.38 14.79 -5.93
N SER A 67 -1.45 15.23 -6.56
CA SER A 67 -1.41 15.69 -7.94
C SER A 67 -2.57 16.63 -8.24
N VAL A 68 -2.41 17.45 -9.29
CA VAL A 68 -3.54 18.18 -9.86
C VAL A 68 -4.59 17.17 -10.33
N GLN A 69 -5.85 17.45 -10.02
CA GLN A 69 -6.98 16.66 -10.50
C GLN A 69 -7.56 17.29 -11.76
N GLN A 70 -7.94 16.45 -12.71
CA GLN A 70 -8.71 16.86 -13.88
C GLN A 70 -10.12 16.28 -13.78
N LEU A 71 -11.12 17.16 -13.99
CA LEU A 71 -12.51 16.76 -14.15
C LEU A 71 -12.79 16.56 -15.64
N GLY A 72 -13.49 15.46 -15.99
CA GLY A 72 -14.06 15.31 -17.34
C GLY A 72 -13.06 15.11 -18.48
N GLY A 73 -11.82 14.76 -18.19
CA GLY A 73 -10.90 14.29 -19.21
C GLY A 73 -11.37 12.94 -19.77
N LYS A 74 -11.15 12.67 -21.08
CA LYS A 74 -11.31 11.29 -21.56
C LYS A 74 -10.48 10.41 -20.63
N PRO A 75 -11.07 9.39 -20.02
CA PRO A 75 -10.31 8.49 -19.19
C PRO A 75 -9.14 7.97 -19.99
N ALA A 76 -7.98 7.92 -19.38
CA ALA A 76 -6.77 7.40 -20.02
C ALA A 76 -6.95 5.94 -20.47
N VAL A 77 -8.10 5.34 -20.16
CA VAL A 77 -8.51 3.97 -20.50
C VAL A 77 -9.96 3.96 -20.96
N GLN A 78 -10.18 3.24 -22.03
CA GLN A 78 -11.50 3.03 -22.62
C GLN A 78 -12.45 2.38 -21.60
N GLY A 79 -13.58 3.04 -21.31
CA GLY A 79 -14.59 2.58 -20.36
C GLY A 79 -14.55 3.21 -18.96
N GLY A 80 -13.66 4.17 -18.72
CA GLY A 80 -13.68 4.96 -17.50
C GLY A 80 -14.84 5.96 -17.47
N THR A 81 -15.32 6.28 -16.29
CA THR A 81 -16.34 7.32 -16.08
C THR A 81 -15.67 8.69 -16.00
N ASP A 82 -16.42 9.76 -16.26
CA ASP A 82 -15.98 11.16 -16.13
C ASP A 82 -15.72 11.56 -14.66
N GLN A 83 -14.81 10.85 -14.01
CA GLN A 83 -14.43 11.12 -12.63
C GLN A 83 -13.11 11.89 -12.56
N TYR A 84 -12.88 12.52 -11.43
CA TYR A 84 -11.59 13.12 -11.14
C TYR A 84 -10.48 12.08 -11.16
N HIS A 85 -9.38 12.39 -11.80
CA HIS A 85 -8.18 11.55 -11.81
C HIS A 85 -6.94 12.41 -11.54
N LEU A 86 -5.93 11.80 -10.95
CA LEU A 86 -4.64 12.45 -10.74
C LEU A 86 -3.84 12.52 -12.04
N VAL A 87 -3.18 13.64 -12.26
CA VAL A 87 -2.35 13.84 -13.46
C VAL A 87 -0.92 13.38 -13.17
N ALA A 88 -0.50 12.31 -13.82
CA ALA A 88 0.77 11.65 -13.56
C ALA A 88 2.02 12.55 -13.66
N ASN A 89 1.95 13.63 -14.43
CA ASN A 89 3.09 14.51 -14.68
C ASN A 89 3.21 15.69 -13.71
N SER A 90 2.35 15.78 -12.70
CA SER A 90 2.33 16.90 -11.73
C SER A 90 2.28 16.41 -10.29
N THR A 91 2.94 15.28 -10.00
CA THR A 91 2.91 14.69 -8.66
C THR A 91 3.83 15.43 -7.69
N PHE A 92 3.39 15.53 -6.47
CA PHE A 92 4.13 16.02 -5.30
C PHE A 92 3.75 15.13 -4.11
N THR A 93 4.31 15.36 -2.94
CA THR A 93 3.95 14.60 -1.75
C THR A 93 3.23 15.51 -0.77
N TRP A 94 1.99 15.13 -0.40
CA TRP A 94 1.33 15.67 0.78
C TRP A 94 1.96 15.11 2.05
N VAL A 95 2.08 15.92 3.08
CA VAL A 95 2.36 15.49 4.44
C VAL A 95 1.36 16.13 5.40
N GLY A 96 0.74 15.32 6.22
CA GLY A 96 -0.07 15.73 7.37
C GLY A 96 0.61 15.26 8.65
N VAL A 97 0.71 16.13 9.63
CA VAL A 97 1.21 15.78 10.96
C VAL A 97 0.23 16.23 12.03
N THR A 98 0.07 15.41 13.05
CA THR A 98 -0.72 15.74 14.23
C THR A 98 0.10 15.55 15.50
N ASN A 99 -0.20 16.33 16.54
CA ASN A 99 0.40 16.20 17.87
C ASN A 99 -0.66 16.00 18.96
N ASP A 100 -1.90 15.76 18.57
CA ASP A 100 -3.06 15.61 19.48
C ASP A 100 -3.85 14.32 19.23
N GLY A 101 -3.24 13.36 18.52
CA GLY A 101 -3.85 12.06 18.25
C GLY A 101 -4.84 12.06 17.10
N GLY A 102 -4.69 12.97 16.16
CA GLY A 102 -5.53 13.04 14.96
C GLY A 102 -6.75 13.98 15.12
N ILE A 103 -6.82 14.79 16.18
CA ILE A 103 -7.90 15.78 16.34
C ILE A 103 -7.70 16.95 15.37
N THR A 104 -6.46 17.43 15.29
CA THR A 104 -6.06 18.47 14.33
C THR A 104 -4.82 18.04 13.55
N TRP A 105 -4.69 18.52 12.32
CA TRP A 105 -3.59 18.20 11.43
C TRP A 105 -3.00 19.46 10.80
N ASP A 106 -1.67 19.57 10.81
CA ASP A 106 -0.92 20.50 9.98
C ASP A 106 -0.63 19.82 8.64
N VAL A 107 -1.29 20.27 7.58
CA VAL A 107 -1.21 19.68 6.25
C VAL A 107 -0.48 20.60 5.29
N LYS A 108 0.56 20.08 4.65
CA LYS A 108 1.40 20.84 3.70
C LYS A 108 2.03 19.93 2.64
N GLU A 109 2.73 20.50 1.70
CA GLU A 109 3.61 19.76 0.83
C GLU A 109 4.90 19.39 1.56
N LEU A 110 5.37 18.15 1.38
CA LEU A 110 6.66 17.72 1.89
C LEU A 110 7.77 18.51 1.18
N PRO A 111 8.70 19.15 1.90
CA PRO A 111 9.76 19.97 1.30
C PRO A 111 10.92 19.12 0.75
N ILE A 112 10.58 18.20 -0.16
CA ILE A 112 11.53 17.28 -0.78
C ILE A 112 11.86 17.68 -2.22
N MET A 113 10.98 18.46 -2.86
CA MET A 113 11.18 18.90 -4.23
C MET A 113 12.27 19.96 -4.28
N SER A 114 13.36 19.65 -4.95
CA SER A 114 14.49 20.55 -5.12
C SER A 114 15.18 20.33 -6.47
N GLY A 115 15.81 21.37 -6.99
CA GLY A 115 16.58 21.30 -8.22
C GLY A 115 15.77 20.91 -9.44
N LYS A 116 16.17 19.85 -10.12
CA LYS A 116 15.55 19.37 -11.35
C LYS A 116 14.30 18.51 -11.13
N TRP A 117 13.96 18.17 -9.91
CA TRP A 117 12.86 17.28 -9.62
C TRP A 117 11.52 17.98 -9.81
N THR A 118 10.71 17.44 -10.70
CA THR A 118 9.41 18.00 -11.06
C THR A 118 8.24 17.12 -10.65
N ARG A 119 8.52 15.90 -10.17
CA ARG A 119 7.53 14.92 -9.74
C ARG A 119 8.03 14.17 -8.51
N CYS A 120 7.11 13.73 -7.65
CA CYS A 120 7.41 12.99 -6.44
C CYS A 120 6.28 11.99 -6.13
N PRO A 121 6.10 10.93 -6.95
CA PRO A 121 5.15 9.86 -6.68
C PRO A 121 5.64 8.93 -5.57
N ASP A 122 4.82 7.92 -5.25
CA ASP A 122 5.14 6.83 -4.32
C ASP A 122 5.62 7.36 -2.97
N ALA A 123 4.75 8.14 -2.33
CA ALA A 123 5.02 8.71 -1.01
C ALA A 123 5.15 7.62 0.05
N PHE A 124 6.07 7.78 0.99
CA PHE A 124 6.22 6.90 2.14
C PHE A 124 6.53 7.68 3.41
N ALA A 125 6.11 7.13 4.54
CA ALA A 125 6.43 7.65 5.87
C ALA A 125 6.73 6.52 6.84
N ASP A 126 7.57 6.83 7.83
CA ASP A 126 7.89 5.95 8.93
C ASP A 126 8.33 6.77 10.15
N VAL A 127 8.37 6.14 11.33
CA VAL A 127 8.86 6.76 12.56
C VAL A 127 9.78 5.80 13.28
N THR A 128 10.99 6.21 13.64
CA THR A 128 11.89 5.37 14.42
C THR A 128 11.41 5.20 15.86
N LYS A 129 11.96 4.22 16.58
CA LYS A 129 11.66 4.01 18.02
C LYS A 129 11.93 5.25 18.89
N ASP A 130 12.83 6.12 18.47
CA ASP A 130 13.18 7.36 19.17
C ASP A 130 12.35 8.56 18.72
N GLY A 131 11.34 8.31 17.86
CA GLY A 131 10.41 9.33 17.38
C GLY A 131 10.97 10.27 16.31
N LEU A 132 11.99 9.85 15.56
CA LEU A 132 12.42 10.55 14.34
C LEU A 132 11.42 10.26 13.24
N PHE A 133 10.80 11.31 12.69
CA PHE A 133 9.91 11.18 11.55
C PHE A 133 10.74 11.09 10.27
N ILE A 134 10.35 10.17 9.40
CA ILE A 134 10.91 9.94 8.08
C ILE A 134 9.78 10.10 7.08
N ALA A 135 9.99 10.88 6.04
CA ALA A 135 9.05 10.97 4.93
C ALA A 135 9.80 11.09 3.61
N GLY A 136 9.29 10.48 2.58
CA GLY A 136 9.97 10.45 1.30
C GLY A 136 9.04 10.14 0.14
N CYS A 137 9.64 10.03 -1.04
CA CYS A 137 8.96 9.70 -2.28
C CYS A 137 9.96 9.22 -3.33
N GLU A 138 9.50 9.07 -4.55
CA GLU A 138 10.31 8.76 -5.73
C GLU A 138 10.49 10.02 -6.61
N PRO A 139 11.42 10.94 -6.29
CA PRO A 139 11.64 12.12 -7.10
C PRO A 139 12.05 11.78 -8.52
N ARG A 140 11.48 12.49 -9.47
CA ARG A 140 11.79 12.33 -10.90
C ARG A 140 12.03 13.68 -11.56
N GLU A 141 13.02 13.72 -12.42
CA GLU A 141 13.30 14.83 -13.31
C GLU A 141 12.31 14.87 -14.48
N THR A 142 12.33 15.92 -15.28
CA THR A 142 11.48 16.00 -16.46
C THR A 142 11.92 15.02 -17.52
N ALA A 143 10.98 14.37 -18.21
CA ALA A 143 11.28 13.44 -19.28
C ALA A 143 11.99 14.07 -20.52
N SER A 144 12.05 15.40 -20.57
CA SER A 144 12.78 16.15 -21.59
C SER A 144 14.28 16.31 -21.30
N ASP A 145 14.72 16.02 -20.07
CA ASP A 145 16.12 16.02 -19.73
C ASP A 145 16.79 14.76 -20.31
N PRO A 146 17.82 14.87 -21.16
CA PRO A 146 18.52 13.70 -21.67
C PRO A 146 19.18 12.85 -20.57
N ASP A 147 19.49 13.48 -19.43
CA ASP A 147 20.05 12.84 -18.24
C ASP A 147 18.96 12.55 -17.18
N PHE A 148 17.73 12.33 -17.60
CA PHE A 148 16.61 12.01 -16.73
C PHE A 148 16.90 10.78 -15.87
N TRP A 149 16.95 10.99 -14.56
CA TRP A 149 17.21 9.94 -13.57
C TRP A 149 16.07 9.90 -12.54
N GLY A 150 15.50 8.72 -12.36
CA GLY A 150 14.68 8.44 -11.21
C GLY A 150 15.55 8.26 -9.96
N THR A 151 15.03 8.59 -8.82
CA THR A 151 15.68 8.33 -7.53
C THR A 151 14.63 8.05 -6.47
N SER A 152 15.08 7.56 -5.35
CA SER A 152 14.31 7.52 -4.11
C SER A 152 14.97 8.47 -3.12
N ALA A 153 14.20 9.28 -2.45
CA ALA A 153 14.72 10.26 -1.51
C ALA A 153 13.80 10.45 -0.31
N LEU A 154 14.40 10.88 0.80
CA LEU A 154 13.68 11.20 2.02
C LEU A 154 14.19 12.47 2.68
N VAL A 155 13.39 12.97 3.60
CA VAL A 155 13.73 13.97 4.61
C VAL A 155 13.37 13.44 5.99
N THR A 156 14.04 13.95 7.03
CA THR A 156 13.76 13.57 8.42
C THR A 156 13.36 14.78 9.24
N SER A 157 12.54 14.55 10.28
CA SER A 157 12.17 15.59 11.25
C SER A 157 12.36 15.10 12.67
N LYS A 158 13.04 15.89 13.50
CA LYS A 158 13.25 15.64 14.94
C LYS A 158 12.23 16.34 15.81
N ASP A 159 11.45 17.25 15.24
CA ASP A 159 10.48 18.10 15.93
C ASP A 159 9.03 17.80 15.48
N LYS A 160 8.80 16.53 15.10
CA LYS A 160 7.46 16.01 14.76
C LYS A 160 6.84 16.70 13.55
N GLY A 161 7.64 16.91 12.52
CA GLY A 161 7.19 17.47 11.24
C GLY A 161 7.07 18.98 11.18
N ARG A 162 7.51 19.71 12.23
CA ARG A 162 7.53 21.19 12.20
C ARG A 162 8.60 21.69 11.23
N THR A 163 9.79 21.11 11.32
CA THR A 163 10.88 21.37 10.38
C THR A 163 11.44 20.06 9.82
N TRP A 164 12.00 20.14 8.63
CA TRP A 164 12.56 19.01 7.91
C TRP A 164 14.04 19.24 7.63
N GLY A 165 14.83 18.19 7.77
CA GLY A 165 16.26 18.18 7.47
C GLY A 165 16.54 18.22 5.96
N PRO A 166 17.82 18.14 5.59
CA PRO A 166 18.21 18.07 4.20
C PRO A 166 17.66 16.82 3.51
N VAL A 167 17.45 16.92 2.20
CA VAL A 167 17.05 15.79 1.37
C VAL A 167 18.19 14.77 1.27
N VAL A 168 17.90 13.52 1.59
CA VAL A 168 18.82 12.40 1.48
C VAL A 168 18.36 11.49 0.35
N GLN A 169 19.20 11.31 -0.64
CA GLN A 169 18.97 10.40 -1.75
C GLN A 169 19.32 8.97 -1.33
N LEU A 170 18.40 8.05 -1.55
CA LEU A 170 18.53 6.65 -1.12
C LEU A 170 19.09 5.75 -2.20
N ILE A 171 18.41 5.69 -3.31
CA ILE A 171 18.71 4.82 -4.44
C ILE A 171 18.54 5.65 -5.70
N SER A 172 19.54 5.71 -6.54
CA SER A 172 19.43 6.33 -7.86
C SER A 172 19.89 5.38 -8.94
N ASP A 173 19.35 5.56 -10.12
CA ASP A 173 19.81 4.86 -11.32
C ASP A 173 21.32 5.03 -11.52
N TYR A 174 21.80 6.25 -11.29
CA TYR A 174 23.23 6.57 -11.41
C TYR A 174 24.10 5.83 -10.38
N GLN A 175 23.64 5.77 -9.13
CA GLN A 175 24.36 5.06 -8.09
C GLN A 175 24.43 3.57 -8.35
N LEU A 176 23.35 2.97 -8.82
CA LEU A 176 23.37 1.57 -9.21
C LEU A 176 24.37 1.29 -10.30
N ASN A 177 24.34 2.08 -11.36
CA ASN A 177 25.28 1.93 -12.45
C ASN A 177 26.74 1.98 -11.98
N ARG A 178 27.02 2.88 -11.04
CA ARG A 178 28.36 3.14 -10.59
C ARG A 178 28.86 2.17 -9.54
N PHE A 179 27.99 1.73 -8.63
CA PHE A 179 28.40 0.98 -7.44
C PHE A 179 28.04 -0.50 -7.45
N ALA A 180 27.22 -0.91 -8.36
CA ALA A 180 26.79 -2.30 -8.50
C ALA A 180 26.76 -2.75 -9.98
N PRO A 181 27.85 -2.64 -10.73
CA PRO A 181 27.85 -2.91 -12.18
C PRO A 181 27.44 -4.34 -12.53
N GLY A 182 27.61 -5.30 -11.65
CA GLY A 182 27.14 -6.68 -11.82
C GLY A 182 25.68 -6.91 -11.44
N LEU A 183 25.04 -5.94 -10.79
CA LEU A 183 23.65 -6.00 -10.36
C LEU A 183 22.73 -5.30 -11.34
N MET A 184 23.35 -4.66 -12.32
CA MET A 184 22.60 -3.96 -13.29
C MET A 184 21.66 -4.86 -14.01
N PRO A 185 20.48 -4.48 -14.02
CA PRO A 185 19.62 -4.96 -15.01
C PRO A 185 20.16 -4.47 -16.33
N VAL A 186 21.10 -5.17 -16.74
CA VAL A 186 20.46 -5.52 -17.38
C VAL A 186 19.93 -4.99 -18.57
N SER A 187 19.95 -4.52 -19.24
CA SER A 187 19.67 -4.14 -20.55
C SER A 187 20.64 -3.11 -21.00
N GLY A 188 21.87 -3.60 -21.08
CA GLY A 188 22.86 -2.79 -21.76
C GLY A 188 23.14 -1.46 -21.10
N GLY A 189 23.18 -1.46 -19.78
CA GLY A 189 23.42 -0.26 -19.03
C GLY A 189 22.21 0.67 -19.00
N PHE A 190 22.21 1.59 -18.06
CA PHE A 190 21.30 2.71 -18.16
C PHE A 190 21.67 3.48 -19.41
N PRO A 191 20.70 3.72 -20.25
CA PRO A 191 20.96 4.52 -21.40
C PRO A 191 21.48 5.86 -20.95
N SER A 192 22.52 6.30 -21.58
CA SER A 192 23.06 7.65 -21.39
C SER A 192 22.07 8.73 -21.84
N SER A 193 20.95 8.34 -22.45
CA SER A 193 19.93 9.26 -22.93
C SER A 193 18.52 8.75 -22.69
N SER A 194 17.58 9.67 -22.51
CA SER A 194 16.14 9.37 -22.37
C SER A 194 15.54 8.61 -23.54
N LYS A 195 16.16 8.63 -24.69
CA LYS A 195 15.69 7.95 -25.92
C LYS A 195 15.75 6.43 -25.79
N ASP A 196 16.65 5.91 -25.01
CA ASP A 196 16.81 4.48 -24.78
C ASP A 196 16.02 3.97 -23.60
N ARG A 197 15.42 4.88 -22.82
CA ARG A 197 14.54 4.54 -21.72
C ARG A 197 13.16 4.23 -22.28
N VAL A 198 12.70 3.04 -22.05
CA VAL A 198 11.29 2.76 -22.20
C VAL A 198 10.58 3.53 -21.10
N ALA A 199 9.87 4.59 -21.44
CA ALA A 199 9.27 5.59 -20.54
C ALA A 199 8.35 5.02 -19.43
N SER A 200 8.07 3.73 -19.46
CA SER A 200 7.25 3.02 -18.48
C SER A 200 8.03 2.14 -17.51
N ASN A 201 9.33 2.06 -17.63
CA ASN A 201 10.16 1.15 -16.86
C ASN A 201 11.10 1.92 -15.95
N SER A 202 10.56 2.70 -15.03
CA SER A 202 11.37 3.05 -13.87
C SER A 202 11.86 1.75 -13.24
N PRO A 203 13.15 1.53 -13.09
CA PRO A 203 13.66 0.37 -12.37
C PRO A 203 13.28 0.43 -10.88
N TRP A 204 12.81 1.58 -10.44
CA TRP A 204 12.40 1.85 -9.08
C TRP A 204 10.91 2.07 -9.02
N ASP A 205 10.33 1.41 -8.05
CA ASP A 205 8.92 1.52 -7.74
C ASP A 205 8.80 1.22 -6.25
N ARG A 206 8.06 2.07 -5.54
CA ARG A 206 7.78 1.91 -4.11
C ARG A 206 9.04 1.83 -3.25
N PRO A 207 9.75 2.94 -3.13
CA PRO A 207 10.93 3.05 -2.29
C PRO A 207 10.52 3.22 -0.83
N PHE A 208 10.23 2.13 -0.14
CA PHE A 208 9.77 2.15 1.25
C PHE A 208 10.93 1.97 2.22
N THR A 209 10.76 2.49 3.42
CA THR A 209 11.63 2.20 4.55
C THR A 209 11.16 0.97 5.33
N GLN A 210 12.11 0.32 6.01
CA GLN A 210 11.87 -0.71 7.02
C GLN A 210 12.82 -0.43 8.17
N ILE A 211 12.31 -0.38 9.38
CA ILE A 211 13.11 -0.05 10.56
C ILE A 211 13.27 -1.28 11.44
N ASP A 212 14.52 -1.60 11.76
CA ASP A 212 14.84 -2.57 12.81
C ASP A 212 14.99 -1.83 14.14
N ASP A 213 13.95 -1.81 14.94
CA ASP A 213 13.92 -1.12 16.22
C ASP A 213 14.96 -1.64 17.23
N ALA A 214 15.38 -2.91 17.12
CA ALA A 214 16.36 -3.50 18.02
C ALA A 214 17.77 -2.95 17.75
N THR A 215 18.12 -2.71 16.48
CA THR A 215 19.46 -2.24 16.09
C THR A 215 19.49 -0.77 15.70
N GLY A 216 18.32 -0.15 15.43
CA GLY A 216 18.22 1.21 14.92
C GLY A 216 18.61 1.34 13.45
N VAL A 217 18.80 0.22 12.72
CA VAL A 217 19.07 0.23 11.29
C VAL A 217 17.81 0.59 10.52
N ILE A 218 17.94 1.52 9.59
CA ILE A 218 16.89 1.92 8.67
C ILE A 218 17.26 1.38 7.29
N TYR A 219 16.46 0.48 6.77
CA TYR A 219 16.59 -0.03 5.42
C TYR A 219 15.74 0.79 4.47
N ALA A 220 16.27 1.12 3.31
CA ALA A 220 15.48 1.61 2.19
C ALA A 220 15.41 0.49 1.15
N VAL A 221 14.20 0.11 0.76
CA VAL A 221 13.93 -0.95 -0.19
C VAL A 221 13.24 -0.38 -1.41
N ALA A 222 13.56 -0.89 -2.59
CA ALA A 222 12.88 -0.54 -3.82
C ALA A 222 12.51 -1.81 -4.59
N HIS A 223 11.26 -1.90 -4.97
CA HIS A 223 10.76 -2.99 -5.77
C HIS A 223 11.06 -2.68 -7.24
N GLY A 224 12.08 -3.32 -7.78
CA GLY A 224 12.44 -3.13 -9.18
C GLY A 224 11.29 -3.47 -10.11
N GLY A 225 11.00 -2.56 -11.03
CA GLY A 225 10.10 -2.81 -12.16
C GLY A 225 10.69 -3.85 -13.10
N SER A 226 9.93 -4.24 -14.12
CA SER A 226 10.44 -5.12 -15.17
C SER A 226 11.54 -4.40 -15.95
N ALA A 227 12.75 -4.88 -15.87
CA ALA A 227 13.84 -4.47 -16.73
C ALA A 227 14.14 -5.53 -17.78
N PHE A 228 14.81 -5.17 -18.86
CA PHE A 228 15.26 -6.15 -19.85
C PHE A 228 16.51 -6.87 -19.34
N ALA A 229 16.54 -8.18 -19.51
CA ALA A 229 17.63 -9.02 -19.05
C ALA A 229 18.78 -9.14 -20.04
N ASN A 230 18.62 -8.58 -21.23
CA ASN A 230 19.62 -8.61 -22.29
C ASN A 230 19.56 -7.35 -23.16
N ALA A 231 20.66 -7.07 -23.89
CA ALA A 231 20.77 -5.92 -24.78
C ALA A 231 19.74 -5.92 -25.90
N GLU A 232 19.33 -7.10 -26.37
CA GLU A 232 18.34 -7.28 -27.44
C GLU A 232 16.91 -7.00 -26.98
N LYS A 233 16.69 -6.75 -25.67
CA LYS A 233 15.36 -6.49 -25.07
C LYS A 233 14.34 -7.63 -25.26
N THR A 234 14.83 -8.86 -25.41
CA THR A 234 13.99 -10.05 -25.64
C THR A 234 13.60 -10.77 -24.35
N ALA A 235 14.37 -10.59 -23.28
CA ALA A 235 14.09 -11.17 -21.97
C ALA A 235 13.87 -10.05 -20.93
N ARG A 236 12.84 -10.21 -20.08
CA ARG A 236 12.56 -9.32 -18.95
C ARG A 236 12.98 -9.93 -17.65
N ARG A 237 13.50 -9.13 -16.76
CA ARG A 237 13.84 -9.49 -15.39
C ARG A 237 13.30 -8.45 -14.43
N SER A 238 12.74 -8.90 -13.32
CA SER A 238 12.46 -8.04 -12.17
C SER A 238 13.59 -8.20 -11.16
N GLN A 239 13.93 -7.12 -10.48
CA GLN A 239 14.94 -7.14 -9.43
C GLN A 239 14.60 -6.09 -8.38
N SER A 240 14.74 -6.44 -7.11
CA SER A 240 14.51 -5.55 -5.99
C SER A 240 15.82 -5.32 -5.24
N TYR A 241 15.92 -4.19 -4.55
CA TYR A 241 17.17 -3.73 -3.98
C TYR A 241 16.97 -3.21 -2.57
N VAL A 242 18.07 -3.19 -1.82
CA VAL A 242 18.12 -2.64 -0.48
C VAL A 242 19.41 -1.87 -0.26
N THR A 243 19.31 -0.80 0.50
CA THR A 243 20.42 -0.11 1.14
C THR A 243 20.08 0.15 2.60
N ALA A 244 21.07 0.43 3.43
CA ALA A 244 20.88 0.60 4.86
C ALA A 244 21.58 1.84 5.40
N SER A 245 20.94 2.49 6.37
CA SER A 245 21.49 3.56 7.19
C SER A 245 21.66 3.10 8.63
N THR A 246 22.77 3.50 9.26
CA THR A 246 23.07 3.30 10.68
C THR A 246 23.26 4.61 11.45
N ASP A 247 22.93 5.72 10.82
CA ASP A 247 23.18 7.08 11.32
C ASP A 247 21.89 7.94 11.33
N GLN A 248 20.73 7.31 11.56
CA GLN A 248 19.42 7.98 11.58
C GLN A 248 19.05 8.59 10.23
N ALA A 249 19.22 7.83 9.16
CA ALA A 249 18.91 8.22 7.78
C ALA A 249 19.68 9.43 7.25
N LYS A 250 20.82 9.79 7.83
CA LYS A 250 21.66 10.87 7.30
C LYS A 250 22.43 10.43 6.06
N THR A 251 22.87 9.18 6.05
CA THR A 251 23.52 8.57 4.89
C THR A 251 23.06 7.13 4.70
N PHE A 252 23.13 6.65 3.47
CA PHE A 252 22.85 5.27 3.11
C PHE A 252 24.07 4.63 2.46
N GLY A 253 24.24 3.34 2.72
CA GLY A 253 25.42 2.59 2.27
C GLY A 253 25.29 2.06 0.85
N THR A 254 26.04 1.00 0.57
CA THR A 254 26.00 0.29 -0.71
C THR A 254 24.63 -0.32 -0.96
N ILE A 255 24.22 -0.34 -2.23
CA ILE A 255 22.96 -0.92 -2.68
C ILE A 255 23.21 -2.38 -3.07
N TYR A 256 22.36 -3.28 -2.59
CA TYR A 256 22.45 -4.71 -2.86
C TYR A 256 21.14 -5.23 -3.46
N ALA A 257 21.23 -6.23 -4.34
CA ALA A 257 20.05 -6.94 -4.83
C ALA A 257 19.54 -7.95 -3.79
N TRP A 258 18.22 -8.19 -3.79
CA TRP A 258 17.60 -9.19 -2.92
C TRP A 258 17.80 -10.62 -3.41
N ASP A 259 17.91 -10.79 -4.72
CA ASP A 259 18.02 -12.08 -5.38
C ASP A 259 19.48 -12.46 -5.65
N SER A 260 19.67 -13.67 -6.09
CA SER A 260 20.99 -14.16 -6.53
C SER A 260 20.85 -14.98 -7.81
N ALA A 261 21.98 -15.35 -8.41
CA ALA A 261 21.99 -16.19 -9.60
C ALA A 261 21.33 -17.57 -9.37
N ALA A 262 21.40 -18.11 -8.14
CA ALA A 262 20.75 -19.36 -7.79
C ALA A 262 19.25 -19.21 -7.48
N TYR A 263 18.82 -18.03 -7.04
CA TYR A 263 17.44 -17.70 -6.68
C TYR A 263 17.01 -16.40 -7.38
N PRO A 264 16.93 -16.40 -8.71
CA PRO A 264 16.63 -15.18 -9.46
C PRO A 264 15.16 -14.77 -9.30
N GLN A 265 14.93 -13.48 -9.07
CA GLN A 265 13.61 -12.89 -9.04
C GLN A 265 13.00 -12.86 -10.45
N THR A 266 11.72 -13.26 -10.58
CA THR A 266 10.99 -13.30 -11.86
C THR A 266 9.84 -12.31 -11.93
N SER A 267 9.39 -11.79 -10.77
CA SER A 267 8.35 -10.77 -10.68
C SER A 267 8.71 -9.74 -9.63
N ARG A 268 7.85 -8.73 -9.40
CA ARG A 268 8.09 -7.76 -8.33
C ARG A 268 8.30 -8.43 -6.98
N GLY A 269 9.08 -7.78 -6.11
CA GLY A 269 9.19 -8.16 -4.71
C GLY A 269 7.83 -8.08 -4.00
N ILE A 270 7.61 -8.98 -3.05
CA ILE A 270 6.39 -9.03 -2.27
C ILE A 270 6.48 -8.09 -1.07
N GLY A 271 7.63 -8.07 -0.40
CA GLY A 271 7.86 -7.21 0.74
C GLY A 271 9.21 -7.45 1.40
N ALA A 272 9.55 -6.53 2.27
CA ALA A 272 10.68 -6.64 3.19
C ALA A 272 10.21 -6.30 4.60
N THR A 273 10.89 -6.82 5.60
CA THR A 273 10.67 -6.51 7.01
C THR A 273 11.95 -6.74 7.79
N ALA A 274 12.16 -6.01 8.87
CA ALA A 274 13.39 -6.10 9.64
C ALA A 274 13.14 -6.14 11.14
N ALA A 275 13.82 -7.03 11.85
CA ALA A 275 13.81 -7.10 13.30
C ALA A 275 15.07 -7.83 13.80
N PHE A 276 15.56 -7.46 14.99
CA PHE A 276 16.65 -8.14 15.70
C PHE A 276 17.92 -8.38 14.86
N GLY A 277 18.30 -7.41 14.02
CA GLY A 277 19.47 -7.50 13.15
C GLY A 277 19.28 -8.37 11.91
N THR A 278 18.07 -8.84 11.67
CA THR A 278 17.73 -9.65 10.49
C THR A 278 16.80 -8.87 9.57
N LEU A 279 17.19 -8.74 8.30
CA LEU A 279 16.31 -8.30 7.22
C LEU A 279 15.75 -9.54 6.53
N ALA A 280 14.43 -9.65 6.45
CA ALA A 280 13.74 -10.66 5.67
C ALA A 280 13.12 -10.00 4.43
N VAL A 281 13.30 -10.63 3.27
CA VAL A 281 12.70 -10.21 1.99
C VAL A 281 11.93 -11.39 1.40
N ALA A 282 10.82 -11.09 0.72
CA ALA A 282 10.06 -12.10 0.02
C ALA A 282 9.77 -11.67 -1.42
N TYR A 283 9.87 -12.62 -2.35
CA TYR A 283 9.62 -12.38 -3.77
C TYR A 283 9.21 -13.67 -4.49
N ILE A 284 8.73 -13.52 -5.70
CA ILE A 284 8.46 -14.63 -6.62
C ILE A 284 9.66 -14.80 -7.53
N GLY A 285 10.18 -16.01 -7.59
CA GLY A 285 11.38 -16.31 -8.35
C GLY A 285 11.52 -17.77 -8.72
N ASN A 286 12.69 -18.14 -9.19
CA ASN A 286 13.09 -19.51 -9.44
C ASN A 286 14.07 -19.97 -8.36
N ALA A 287 14.04 -21.24 -8.04
CA ALA A 287 14.94 -21.88 -7.09
C ALA A 287 15.65 -23.06 -7.75
N PRO A 288 16.80 -23.52 -7.21
CA PRO A 288 17.46 -24.74 -7.68
C PRO A 288 16.53 -25.97 -7.59
N ALA A 289 16.67 -26.89 -8.53
CA ALA A 289 15.87 -28.13 -8.54
C ALA A 289 16.01 -28.97 -7.25
N SER A 290 17.13 -28.83 -6.55
CA SER A 290 17.37 -29.49 -5.25
C SER A 290 16.40 -29.05 -4.15
N GLU A 291 15.75 -27.88 -4.29
CA GLU A 291 14.70 -27.42 -3.37
C GLU A 291 13.41 -28.24 -3.49
N GLY A 292 13.22 -28.96 -4.60
CA GLY A 292 12.03 -29.81 -4.84
C GLY A 292 10.75 -28.98 -4.99
N ALA A 293 10.84 -27.71 -5.39
CA ALA A 293 9.70 -26.82 -5.58
C ALA A 293 9.39 -26.63 -7.07
N THR A 294 8.11 -26.49 -7.37
CA THR A 294 7.67 -26.04 -8.70
C THR A 294 7.71 -24.52 -8.76
N CYS A 295 8.58 -23.97 -9.59
CA CYS A 295 8.73 -22.53 -9.75
C CYS A 295 8.09 -22.05 -11.07
N PRO A 296 7.71 -20.74 -11.19
CA PRO A 296 7.98 -19.66 -10.23
C PRO A 296 7.33 -19.90 -8.86
N CYS A 297 8.11 -19.71 -7.80
CA CYS A 297 7.73 -20.04 -6.43
C CYS A 297 8.00 -18.85 -5.49
N ALA A 298 7.38 -18.85 -4.32
CA ALA A 298 7.67 -17.88 -3.29
C ALA A 298 9.00 -18.19 -2.61
N ILE A 299 9.88 -17.21 -2.56
CA ILE A 299 11.22 -17.30 -1.99
C ILE A 299 11.33 -16.29 -0.86
N MET A 300 11.92 -16.72 0.26
CA MET A 300 12.34 -15.85 1.33
C MET A 300 13.87 -15.78 1.38
N GLY A 301 14.40 -14.57 1.42
CA GLY A 301 15.81 -14.27 1.66
C GLY A 301 15.99 -13.65 3.03
N LEU A 302 16.99 -14.12 3.80
CA LEU A 302 17.35 -13.60 5.10
C LEU A 302 18.76 -13.03 5.08
N SER A 303 18.94 -11.80 5.53
CA SER A 303 20.24 -11.15 5.67
C SER A 303 20.49 -10.73 7.12
N LYS A 304 21.68 -11.00 7.62
CA LYS A 304 22.18 -10.55 8.93
C LYS A 304 23.30 -9.51 8.83
N ASP A 305 23.61 -9.08 7.63
CA ASP A 305 24.69 -8.16 7.32
C ASP A 305 24.22 -6.93 6.52
N ARG A 306 22.98 -6.50 6.82
CA ARG A 306 22.33 -5.29 6.25
C ARG A 306 22.07 -5.39 4.74
N GLY A 307 21.66 -6.56 4.28
CA GLY A 307 21.31 -6.78 2.88
C GLY A 307 22.50 -7.10 1.97
N LYS A 308 23.73 -7.21 2.51
CA LYS A 308 24.90 -7.51 1.72
C LYS A 308 24.91 -8.93 1.18
N THR A 309 24.52 -9.89 2.03
CA THR A 309 24.36 -11.29 1.63
C THR A 309 23.04 -11.84 2.16
N PHE A 310 22.51 -12.82 1.44
CA PHE A 310 21.25 -13.50 1.81
C PHE A 310 21.41 -15.01 1.82
N SER A 311 20.79 -15.66 2.80
CA SER A 311 20.45 -17.07 2.75
C SER A 311 19.01 -17.21 2.26
N TYR A 312 18.74 -18.19 1.39
CA TYR A 312 17.43 -18.35 0.76
C TYR A 312 16.78 -19.67 1.11
N HIS A 313 15.46 -19.65 1.14
CA HIS A 313 14.65 -20.86 1.18
C HIS A 313 13.32 -20.65 0.47
N VAL A 314 12.77 -21.73 -0.05
CA VAL A 314 11.47 -21.73 -0.73
C VAL A 314 10.36 -21.89 0.30
N LEU A 315 9.33 -21.05 0.20
CA LEU A 315 8.13 -21.15 1.02
C LEU A 315 7.22 -22.23 0.45
N LYS A 316 7.45 -23.48 0.85
CA LYS A 316 6.83 -24.69 0.26
C LYS A 316 5.30 -24.76 0.39
N ASN A 317 4.74 -24.11 1.41
CA ASN A 317 3.28 -24.09 1.66
C ASN A 317 2.52 -23.02 0.86
N ILE A 318 3.23 -22.29 0.01
CA ILE A 318 2.64 -21.27 -0.86
C ILE A 318 2.42 -21.90 -2.23
N VAL A 319 1.20 -22.34 -2.47
CA VAL A 319 0.79 -22.70 -3.82
C VAL A 319 0.54 -21.41 -4.58
N MET A 320 1.39 -21.12 -5.56
CA MET A 320 1.14 -20.02 -6.51
C MET A 320 -0.06 -20.44 -7.33
N ALA A 321 -1.18 -19.75 -7.17
CA ALA A 321 -2.31 -19.95 -8.06
C ALA A 321 -1.85 -19.65 -9.48
N SER A 322 -2.16 -20.55 -10.40
CA SER A 322 -1.96 -20.33 -11.82
C SER A 322 -2.58 -18.99 -12.21
N SER A 323 -1.86 -18.18 -12.96
CA SER A 323 -2.20 -16.80 -13.32
C SER A 323 -3.42 -16.66 -14.25
N ALA A 324 -4.21 -17.72 -14.41
CA ALA A 324 -5.46 -17.67 -15.15
C ALA A 324 -6.62 -17.37 -14.18
N PRO A 325 -7.23 -16.17 -14.24
CA PRO A 325 -8.47 -15.91 -13.51
C PRO A 325 -9.57 -16.82 -14.08
N PRO A 326 -10.50 -17.30 -13.24
CA PRO A 326 -11.67 -18.00 -13.74
C PRO A 326 -12.39 -17.09 -14.73
N ALA A 327 -12.66 -17.60 -15.92
CA ALA A 327 -13.23 -16.86 -17.05
C ALA A 327 -14.57 -16.13 -16.72
N ALA A 328 -15.24 -16.48 -15.65
CA ALA A 328 -16.49 -15.86 -15.20
C ALA A 328 -16.32 -14.57 -14.38
N ALA A 329 -15.13 -14.30 -13.82
CA ALA A 329 -14.88 -13.08 -13.03
C ALA A 329 -14.43 -11.88 -13.90
N LEU A 330 -14.22 -12.08 -15.20
CA LEU A 330 -13.53 -11.14 -16.08
C LEU A 330 -14.37 -10.57 -17.21
N ALA A 331 -15.66 -10.80 -17.24
CA ALA A 331 -16.53 -10.17 -18.25
C ALA A 331 -16.58 -8.61 -18.15
N GLY A 332 -15.77 -7.99 -17.32
CA GLY A 332 -15.64 -6.55 -17.16
C GLY A 332 -14.21 -6.03 -16.93
N ALA A 333 -13.22 -6.90 -16.80
CA ALA A 333 -11.84 -6.48 -16.54
C ALA A 333 -11.00 -6.62 -17.82
N ALA A 334 -10.93 -5.55 -18.60
CA ALA A 334 -10.02 -5.48 -19.73
C ALA A 334 -8.57 -5.70 -19.28
N ALA A 335 -7.93 -6.65 -19.92
CA ALA A 335 -6.52 -6.97 -19.71
C ALA A 335 -5.65 -5.73 -19.96
N GLY A 336 -5.00 -5.22 -18.94
CA GLY A 336 -4.11 -4.07 -19.04
C GLY A 336 -3.67 -3.45 -17.71
N GLY A 337 -4.21 -3.90 -16.60
CA GLY A 337 -3.80 -3.42 -15.28
C GLY A 337 -2.38 -3.87 -14.94
N ARG A 338 -1.47 -2.93 -14.73
CA ARG A 338 -0.21 -3.20 -14.05
C ARG A 338 -0.54 -3.79 -12.68
N ALA A 339 -0.39 -5.10 -12.58
CA ALA A 339 -0.44 -5.79 -11.30
C ALA A 339 0.78 -5.32 -10.48
N GLY A 340 0.57 -4.39 -9.60
CA GLY A 340 1.64 -3.73 -8.85
C GLY A 340 1.16 -3.06 -7.60
N GLY A 341 0.04 -3.53 -7.01
CA GLY A 341 -0.33 -3.20 -5.66
C GLY A 341 0.22 -4.23 -4.69
N ARG A 342 0.51 -3.85 -3.47
CA ARG A 342 0.55 -4.80 -2.37
C ARG A 342 -0.76 -5.58 -2.43
N GLY A 343 -0.69 -6.81 -2.85
CA GLY A 343 -1.83 -7.71 -2.87
C GLY A 343 -2.77 -7.59 -4.04
N GLY A 344 -3.21 -8.65 -4.52
CA GLY A 344 -4.34 -8.75 -5.40
C GLY A 344 -4.10 -9.44 -6.72
N GLY A 345 -3.33 -10.49 -6.70
CA GLY A 345 -3.51 -11.57 -7.66
C GLY A 345 -4.31 -12.68 -7.00
N ASN A 346 -5.13 -13.36 -7.76
CA ASN A 346 -5.92 -14.50 -7.28
C ASN A 346 -5.01 -15.59 -6.67
N GLY A 347 -4.83 -15.57 -5.37
CA GLY A 347 -4.14 -16.60 -4.60
C GLY A 347 -2.61 -16.52 -4.67
N GLY A 348 -1.99 -15.96 -3.64
CA GLY A 348 -0.55 -15.90 -3.51
C GLY A 348 -0.10 -15.13 -2.29
N LEU A 349 1.19 -15.20 -1.98
CA LEU A 349 1.82 -14.42 -0.93
C LEU A 349 1.70 -12.92 -1.25
N THR A 350 1.17 -12.14 -0.31
CA THR A 350 0.88 -10.72 -0.50
C THR A 350 1.73 -9.80 0.37
N ALA A 351 2.11 -10.25 1.56
CA ALA A 351 2.93 -9.47 2.49
C ALA A 351 3.64 -10.39 3.49
N ILE A 352 4.72 -9.87 4.07
CA ILE A 352 5.40 -10.42 5.25
C ILE A 352 5.58 -9.30 6.27
N SER A 353 5.59 -9.66 7.55
CA SER A 353 5.93 -8.73 8.64
C SER A 353 6.63 -9.48 9.76
N ALA A 354 7.67 -8.90 10.38
CA ALA A 354 8.38 -9.47 11.51
C ALA A 354 7.91 -8.82 12.82
N ASP A 355 7.82 -9.63 13.87
CA ASP A 355 7.47 -9.19 15.21
C ASP A 355 8.67 -8.47 15.86
N PRO A 356 8.58 -7.17 16.15
CA PRO A 356 9.69 -6.44 16.79
C PRO A 356 9.88 -6.79 18.26
N THR A 357 8.97 -7.57 18.85
CA THR A 357 9.05 -7.99 20.26
C THR A 357 9.67 -9.38 20.46
N ARG A 358 9.74 -10.17 19.38
CA ARG A 358 10.20 -11.58 19.44
C ARG A 358 11.08 -11.96 18.26
N ALA A 359 12.35 -12.17 18.53
CA ALA A 359 13.32 -12.62 17.52
C ALA A 359 12.87 -13.94 16.88
N GLY A 360 12.96 -14.00 15.54
CA GLY A 360 12.57 -15.18 14.77
C GLY A 360 11.10 -15.21 14.38
N ARG A 361 10.23 -14.43 15.03
CA ARG A 361 8.81 -14.42 14.68
C ARG A 361 8.57 -13.53 13.45
N ILE A 362 7.92 -14.16 12.47
CA ILE A 362 7.48 -13.51 11.25
C ILE A 362 6.12 -14.08 10.83
N ALA A 363 5.27 -13.24 10.29
CA ALA A 363 4.00 -13.68 9.72
C ALA A 363 3.95 -13.40 8.23
N MET A 364 3.25 -14.24 7.49
CA MET A 364 2.99 -14.03 6.07
C MET A 364 1.49 -13.99 5.80
N LEU A 365 1.08 -13.04 4.99
CA LEU A 365 -0.28 -12.88 4.48
C LEU A 365 -0.40 -13.50 3.10
N ARG A 366 -1.44 -14.28 2.88
CA ARG A 366 -1.78 -14.89 1.59
C ARG A 366 -3.23 -14.57 1.21
N ALA A 367 -3.44 -14.18 -0.05
CA ALA A 367 -4.77 -14.20 -0.62
C ALA A 367 -5.18 -15.64 -0.96
N GLU A 368 -6.36 -16.08 -0.53
CA GLU A 368 -6.94 -17.39 -0.83
C GLU A 368 -8.27 -17.18 -1.57
N GLY A 369 -8.21 -17.43 -2.88
CA GLY A 369 -9.32 -17.04 -3.75
C GLY A 369 -9.49 -15.52 -3.85
N ALA A 370 -10.70 -15.08 -4.19
CA ALA A 370 -10.99 -13.67 -4.39
C ALA A 370 -11.37 -12.91 -3.11
N ASN A 371 -11.87 -13.61 -2.09
CA ASN A 371 -12.59 -12.99 -0.97
C ASN A 371 -12.10 -13.43 0.41
N LYS A 372 -10.90 -13.95 0.51
CA LYS A 372 -10.31 -14.38 1.79
C LYS A 372 -8.83 -14.08 1.89
N TYR A 373 -8.40 -13.59 3.03
CA TYR A 373 -7.00 -13.52 3.45
C TYR A 373 -6.74 -14.54 4.54
N THR A 374 -5.60 -15.23 4.42
CA THR A 374 -5.11 -16.18 5.41
C THR A 374 -3.69 -15.83 5.84
N VAL A 375 -3.37 -16.12 7.07
CA VAL A 375 -2.06 -15.86 7.69
C VAL A 375 -1.47 -17.14 8.20
N SER A 376 -0.15 -17.25 8.08
CA SER A 376 0.67 -18.27 8.72
C SER A 376 1.82 -17.58 9.43
N ALA A 377 2.18 -18.06 10.61
CA ALA A 377 3.25 -17.52 11.43
C ALA A 377 4.38 -18.52 11.59
N SER A 378 5.58 -18.00 11.79
CA SER A 378 6.81 -18.72 12.07
C SER A 378 7.49 -18.09 13.27
N ASP A 379 8.17 -18.90 14.09
CA ASP A 379 9.00 -18.45 15.21
C ASP A 379 10.51 -18.68 14.95
N ASP A 380 10.90 -19.10 13.75
CA ASP A 380 12.27 -19.46 13.35
C ASP A 380 12.72 -18.81 12.04
N TRP A 381 12.26 -17.59 11.77
CA TRP A 381 12.54 -16.84 10.54
C TRP A 381 12.07 -17.56 9.28
N GLY A 382 10.93 -18.22 9.35
CA GLY A 382 10.29 -18.82 8.18
C GLY A 382 10.83 -20.20 7.78
N GLN A 383 11.61 -20.87 8.62
CA GLN A 383 12.03 -22.25 8.36
C GLN A 383 10.87 -23.21 8.56
N THR A 384 10.07 -22.99 9.60
CA THR A 384 8.82 -23.71 9.84
C THR A 384 7.64 -22.75 9.97
N TRP A 385 6.47 -23.20 9.55
CA TRP A 385 5.27 -22.37 9.51
C TRP A 385 4.07 -23.07 10.14
N SER A 386 3.26 -22.30 10.88
CA SER A 386 1.98 -22.78 11.38
C SER A 386 1.00 -23.06 10.22
N PRO A 387 -0.05 -23.85 10.44
CA PRO A 387 -1.17 -23.91 9.50
C PRO A 387 -1.73 -22.51 9.22
N PHE A 388 -2.22 -22.29 8.00
CA PHE A 388 -2.88 -21.04 7.65
C PHE A 388 -4.20 -20.89 8.40
N VAL A 389 -4.41 -19.73 9.00
CA VAL A 389 -5.67 -19.34 9.64
C VAL A 389 -6.35 -18.22 8.86
N THR A 390 -7.67 -18.15 8.91
CA THR A 390 -8.43 -17.07 8.28
C THR A 390 -8.22 -15.77 9.05
N ALA A 391 -7.72 -14.75 8.39
CA ALA A 391 -7.44 -13.43 8.96
C ALA A 391 -8.44 -12.37 8.49
N GLY A 392 -8.90 -12.45 7.24
CA GLY A 392 -9.83 -11.48 6.68
C GLY A 392 -10.84 -12.11 5.73
N THR A 393 -12.10 -11.83 6.00
CA THR A 393 -13.24 -12.11 5.13
C THR A 393 -14.24 -10.97 5.27
N THR A 394 -15.11 -10.76 4.29
CA THR A 394 -16.16 -9.75 4.40
C THR A 394 -17.45 -10.34 3.83
N PRO A 395 -18.58 -10.24 4.57
CA PRO A 395 -19.88 -10.66 4.04
C PRO A 395 -20.20 -9.91 2.74
N ASP A 396 -20.77 -10.62 1.78
CA ASP A 396 -21.24 -10.10 0.49
C ASP A 396 -20.17 -9.47 -0.40
N ALA A 397 -18.90 -9.46 0.00
CA ALA A 397 -17.82 -9.01 -0.83
C ALA A 397 -17.52 -10.01 -1.96
N VAL A 398 -17.44 -9.53 -3.19
CA VAL A 398 -17.06 -10.35 -4.34
C VAL A 398 -15.54 -10.49 -4.47
N SER A 399 -14.80 -9.53 -3.91
CA SER A 399 -13.35 -9.63 -3.82
C SER A 399 -12.78 -8.78 -2.69
N LEU A 400 -11.61 -9.20 -2.17
CA LEU A 400 -10.78 -8.42 -1.28
C LEU A 400 -9.55 -7.93 -2.05
N SER A 401 -9.09 -6.73 -1.74
CA SER A 401 -7.94 -6.13 -2.42
C SER A 401 -7.16 -5.20 -1.52
N LYS A 402 -5.94 -4.85 -1.93
CA LYS A 402 -5.08 -3.84 -1.32
C LYS A 402 -4.90 -4.03 0.19
N PRO A 403 -4.44 -5.21 0.64
CA PRO A 403 -4.19 -5.40 2.05
C PRO A 403 -2.98 -4.56 2.49
N SER A 404 -3.05 -4.01 3.70
CA SER A 404 -1.88 -3.62 4.50
C SER A 404 -1.81 -4.54 5.70
N PHE A 405 -0.60 -4.99 6.03
CA PHE A 405 -0.37 -6.06 7.00
C PHE A 405 0.96 -5.82 7.71
N GLU A 406 0.88 -5.64 9.03
CA GLU A 406 2.09 -5.43 9.83
C GLU A 406 1.93 -5.87 11.29
N TYR A 407 3.06 -6.11 11.94
CA TYR A 407 3.13 -6.13 13.40
C TYR A 407 3.25 -4.71 13.94
N SER A 408 2.49 -4.41 15.00
CA SER A 408 2.76 -3.25 15.84
C SER A 408 4.05 -3.45 16.63
N ARG A 409 4.57 -2.38 17.19
CA ARG A 409 5.71 -2.44 18.11
C ARG A 409 5.45 -3.21 19.40
N ASP A 410 4.20 -3.51 19.70
CA ASP A 410 3.78 -4.31 20.88
C ASP A 410 3.41 -5.75 20.49
N GLY A 411 3.71 -6.20 19.26
CA GLY A 411 3.52 -7.57 18.79
C GLY A 411 2.08 -7.93 18.39
N VAL A 412 1.20 -6.94 18.24
CA VAL A 412 -0.14 -7.12 17.67
C VAL A 412 -0.03 -7.12 16.16
N VAL A 413 -0.60 -8.11 15.49
CA VAL A 413 -0.70 -8.12 14.02
C VAL A 413 -1.94 -7.36 13.60
N GLY A 414 -1.79 -6.39 12.72
CA GLY A 414 -2.87 -5.67 12.06
C GLY A 414 -3.02 -6.09 10.61
N LEU A 415 -4.26 -6.19 10.16
CA LEU A 415 -4.62 -6.39 8.78
C LEU A 415 -5.76 -5.45 8.42
N MET A 416 -5.58 -4.64 7.36
CA MET A 416 -6.67 -3.91 6.73
C MET A 416 -6.83 -4.36 5.28
N TRP A 417 -8.02 -4.20 4.73
CA TRP A 417 -8.29 -4.51 3.34
C TRP A 417 -9.48 -3.71 2.80
N ARG A 418 -9.54 -3.64 1.49
CA ARG A 418 -10.67 -3.13 0.75
C ARG A 418 -11.57 -4.30 0.37
N ALA A 419 -12.83 -4.27 0.80
CA ALA A 419 -13.86 -5.23 0.42
C ALA A 419 -14.68 -4.65 -0.73
N VAL A 420 -14.69 -5.31 -1.88
CA VAL A 420 -15.36 -4.85 -3.09
C VAL A 420 -16.66 -5.62 -3.29
N TYR A 421 -17.74 -4.92 -3.60
CA TYR A 421 -19.09 -5.48 -3.76
C TYR A 421 -19.52 -5.58 -5.22
N ALA A 422 -20.59 -6.34 -5.47
CA ALA A 422 -21.12 -6.56 -6.81
C ALA A 422 -21.61 -5.26 -7.50
N ASP A 423 -22.05 -4.27 -6.71
CA ASP A 423 -22.41 -2.93 -7.18
C ASP A 423 -21.20 -2.05 -7.51
N ARG A 424 -19.97 -2.63 -7.45
CA ARG A 424 -18.71 -1.97 -7.73
C ARG A 424 -18.32 -0.90 -6.70
N THR A 425 -18.96 -0.87 -5.55
CA THR A 425 -18.54 -0.07 -4.40
C THR A 425 -17.55 -0.84 -3.53
N TYR A 426 -16.90 -0.17 -2.60
CA TYR A 426 -16.05 -0.83 -1.62
C TYR A 426 -16.16 -0.19 -0.23
N ASP A 427 -15.79 -0.97 0.76
CA ASP A 427 -15.60 -0.58 2.15
C ASP A 427 -14.19 -0.94 2.62
N ILE A 428 -13.74 -0.26 3.68
CA ILE A 428 -12.51 -0.59 4.39
C ILE A 428 -12.86 -1.40 5.63
N TRP A 429 -12.15 -2.52 5.77
CA TRP A 429 -12.28 -3.45 6.88
C TRP A 429 -10.93 -3.74 7.51
N ALA A 430 -10.93 -4.14 8.78
CA ALA A 430 -9.74 -4.49 9.51
C ALA A 430 -9.98 -5.67 10.45
N ALA A 431 -8.89 -6.35 10.81
CA ALA A 431 -8.83 -7.38 11.85
C ALA A 431 -7.47 -7.34 12.54
N ILE A 432 -7.40 -7.87 13.75
CA ILE A 432 -6.14 -7.96 14.51
C ILE A 432 -5.92 -9.37 15.05
N SER A 433 -4.65 -9.69 15.30
CA SER A 433 -4.22 -10.86 16.09
C SER A 433 -3.41 -10.40 17.28
N LYS A 434 -3.70 -10.97 18.46
CA LYS A 434 -2.98 -10.70 19.72
C LYS A 434 -2.05 -11.85 20.14
N ASP A 435 -1.99 -12.90 19.35
CA ASP A 435 -1.23 -14.11 19.61
C ASP A 435 -0.16 -14.41 18.55
N GLY A 436 0.31 -13.34 17.87
CA GLY A 436 1.37 -13.46 16.86
C GLY A 436 0.91 -14.02 15.52
N GLY A 437 -0.35 -13.88 15.16
CA GLY A 437 -0.88 -14.33 13.87
C GLY A 437 -1.53 -15.70 13.87
N HIS A 438 -1.69 -16.34 15.05
CA HIS A 438 -2.29 -17.67 15.17
C HIS A 438 -3.82 -17.65 15.18
N THR A 439 -4.42 -16.57 15.72
CA THR A 439 -5.88 -16.32 15.62
C THR A 439 -6.16 -14.87 15.32
N PHE A 440 -7.28 -14.60 14.67
CA PHE A 440 -7.69 -13.24 14.34
C PHE A 440 -9.06 -12.91 14.92
N SER A 441 -9.27 -11.64 15.23
CA SER A 441 -10.56 -11.08 15.61
C SER A 441 -11.58 -11.25 14.48
N LYS A 442 -12.85 -11.10 14.81
CA LYS A 442 -13.88 -10.86 13.79
C LYS A 442 -13.55 -9.59 13.01
N PRO A 443 -13.77 -9.58 11.69
CA PRO A 443 -13.61 -8.38 10.88
C PRO A 443 -14.48 -7.23 11.41
N LEU A 444 -13.89 -6.02 11.43
CA LEU A 444 -14.56 -4.80 11.79
C LEU A 444 -14.57 -3.85 10.58
N ARG A 445 -15.72 -3.31 10.24
CA ARG A 445 -15.85 -2.29 9.21
C ARG A 445 -15.34 -0.96 9.75
N VAL A 446 -14.41 -0.35 9.03
CA VAL A 446 -13.76 0.92 9.38
C VAL A 446 -14.46 2.09 8.70
N SER A 447 -14.72 2.01 7.41
CA SER A 447 -15.36 3.08 6.65
C SER A 447 -16.84 3.24 6.99
N HIS A 448 -17.31 4.48 7.18
CA HIS A 448 -18.69 4.78 7.55
C HIS A 448 -19.66 4.71 6.37
N ALA A 449 -19.14 4.93 5.16
CA ALA A 449 -19.89 4.86 3.93
C ALA A 449 -19.14 4.05 2.89
N LYS A 450 -19.88 3.43 1.97
CA LYS A 450 -19.28 2.81 0.79
C LYS A 450 -18.69 3.88 -0.12
N SER A 451 -17.52 3.58 -0.64
CA SER A 451 -16.85 4.41 -1.64
C SER A 451 -17.30 4.00 -3.03
N PRO A 452 -17.36 4.93 -3.98
CA PRO A 452 -17.62 4.60 -5.36
C PRO A 452 -16.58 3.62 -5.87
N ALA A 453 -16.98 2.84 -6.86
CA ALA A 453 -16.12 1.84 -7.43
C ALA A 453 -14.75 2.39 -7.76
N SER A 454 -13.78 1.66 -7.32
CA SER A 454 -12.39 1.85 -7.74
C SER A 454 -12.16 1.47 -9.22
N ASP A 455 -13.18 1.16 -9.99
CA ASP A 455 -13.01 0.68 -11.34
C ASP A 455 -12.47 1.68 -12.34
N PRO A 456 -12.80 2.95 -12.27
CA PRO A 456 -12.00 3.94 -12.97
C PRO A 456 -10.52 3.82 -12.60
N TYR A 457 -10.26 3.43 -11.37
CA TYR A 457 -8.93 3.34 -10.81
C TYR A 457 -8.23 1.99 -11.04
N ARG A 458 -8.96 0.92 -11.26
CA ARG A 458 -8.36 -0.39 -11.56
C ARG A 458 -7.90 -0.54 -12.98
N ASN A 459 -8.72 -0.04 -13.91
CA ASN A 459 -8.52 -0.31 -15.31
C ASN A 459 -7.75 0.78 -16.01
N ALA A 460 -7.64 1.92 -15.39
CA ALA A 460 -7.20 3.09 -16.08
C ALA A 460 -5.71 3.36 -15.94
N GLY A 461 -4.98 2.59 -15.15
CA GLY A 461 -3.70 3.08 -14.69
C GLY A 461 -3.90 4.46 -14.08
N LEU A 462 -5.05 4.69 -13.42
CA LEU A 462 -5.31 5.90 -12.70
C LEU A 462 -4.33 5.95 -11.55
N PHE A 463 -3.60 6.99 -11.58
CA PHE A 463 -2.53 7.25 -10.69
C PHE A 463 -3.10 7.49 -9.29
N GLY A 464 -2.60 6.76 -8.31
CA GLY A 464 -2.85 7.12 -6.92
C GLY A 464 -3.89 6.33 -6.15
N ASP A 465 -4.20 5.10 -6.54
CA ASP A 465 -5.17 4.29 -5.80
C ASP A 465 -4.70 2.87 -5.50
N ASP A 466 -3.43 2.55 -5.60
CA ASP A 466 -3.02 1.16 -5.42
C ASP A 466 -2.32 0.86 -4.08
N ILE A 467 -2.15 1.85 -3.23
CA ILE A 467 -1.63 1.71 -1.87
C ILE A 467 -2.65 2.21 -0.86
N GLN A 468 -2.74 1.54 0.26
CA GLN A 468 -3.36 1.95 1.52
C GLN A 468 -2.53 1.39 2.65
N ASP A 469 -2.62 1.98 3.85
CA ASP A 469 -1.72 1.63 4.92
C ASP A 469 -2.37 1.70 6.30
N LEU A 470 -1.76 0.97 7.24
CA LEU A 470 -2.12 1.00 8.65
C LEU A 470 -0.86 1.15 9.50
N SER A 471 -1.03 1.73 10.65
CA SER A 471 -0.03 1.74 11.73
C SER A 471 -0.74 1.62 13.07
N MET A 472 -0.08 1.06 14.08
CA MET A 472 -0.71 0.81 15.36
C MET A 472 0.12 1.34 16.53
N ASP A 473 -0.57 1.93 17.49
CA ASP A 473 -0.08 2.11 18.85
C ASP A 473 -0.68 1.06 19.80
N ARG A 474 -0.46 1.21 21.12
CA ARG A 474 -0.97 0.28 22.14
C ARG A 474 -2.49 0.24 22.25
N GLU A 475 -3.17 1.29 21.83
CA GLU A 475 -4.60 1.46 22.05
C GLU A 475 -5.40 1.44 20.75
N SER A 476 -4.81 1.86 19.66
CA SER A 476 -5.51 2.14 18.42
C SER A 476 -4.77 1.64 17.18
N MET A 477 -5.56 1.30 16.18
CA MET A 477 -5.13 1.14 14.81
C MET A 477 -5.48 2.41 14.03
N HIS A 478 -4.53 2.96 13.31
CA HIS A 478 -4.63 4.13 12.45
C HIS A 478 -4.55 3.65 11.01
N LEU A 479 -5.48 4.06 10.18
CA LEU A 479 -5.63 3.57 8.81
C LEU A 479 -5.74 4.75 7.86
N VAL A 480 -5.14 4.62 6.68
CA VAL A 480 -5.28 5.60 5.60
C VAL A 480 -5.55 4.89 4.27
N TRP A 481 -6.44 5.47 3.47
CA TRP A 481 -6.80 4.92 2.16
C TRP A 481 -7.22 6.02 1.18
N GLY A 482 -7.04 5.74 -0.11
CA GLY A 482 -7.54 6.60 -1.17
C GLY A 482 -9.03 6.37 -1.41
N ASP A 483 -9.80 7.47 -1.59
CA ASP A 483 -11.25 7.42 -1.72
C ASP A 483 -11.77 8.62 -2.50
N SER A 484 -12.76 8.40 -3.33
CA SER A 484 -13.37 9.44 -4.16
C SER A 484 -14.81 9.80 -3.78
N ARG A 485 -15.34 9.33 -2.64
CA ARG A 485 -16.73 9.61 -2.21
C ARG A 485 -17.03 11.09 -1.96
N ALA A 486 -16.00 11.92 -1.74
CA ALA A 486 -16.15 13.36 -1.60
C ALA A 486 -16.32 14.10 -2.94
N GLY A 487 -16.41 13.38 -4.08
CA GLY A 487 -16.46 13.96 -5.42
C GLY A 487 -15.08 14.28 -6.01
N PHE A 488 -14.03 13.93 -5.32
CA PHE A 488 -12.63 14.03 -5.77
C PHE A 488 -11.81 12.97 -5.08
N GLN A 489 -10.63 12.64 -5.61
CA GLN A 489 -9.73 11.70 -4.96
C GLN A 489 -9.04 12.36 -3.77
N GLY A 490 -9.27 11.83 -2.59
CA GLY A 490 -8.64 12.25 -1.34
C GLY A 490 -8.13 11.07 -0.54
N THR A 491 -7.26 11.36 0.40
CA THR A 491 -6.84 10.40 1.42
C THR A 491 -7.73 10.56 2.64
N TRP A 492 -8.36 9.46 3.03
CA TRP A 492 -9.17 9.36 4.23
C TRP A 492 -8.35 8.71 5.35
N TYR A 493 -8.63 9.14 6.56
CA TYR A 493 -8.05 8.61 7.77
C TYR A 493 -9.13 7.97 8.61
N GLY A 494 -8.81 6.81 9.20
CA GLY A 494 -9.65 6.12 10.18
C GLY A 494 -8.87 5.75 11.42
N ARG A 495 -9.54 5.74 12.57
CA ARG A 495 -8.99 5.26 13.84
C ARG A 495 -9.97 4.29 14.50
N VAL A 496 -9.46 3.15 14.94
CA VAL A 496 -10.23 2.12 15.67
C VAL A 496 -9.48 1.71 16.91
N LYS A 497 -10.17 1.64 18.05
CA LYS A 497 -9.54 1.12 19.28
C LYS A 497 -9.29 -0.38 19.17
N LEU A 498 -8.13 -0.86 19.60
CA LEU A 498 -7.81 -2.29 19.62
C LEU A 498 -8.73 -3.09 20.55
N SER A 499 -9.37 -2.44 21.51
CA SER A 499 -10.40 -3.04 22.39
C SER A 499 -11.73 -3.31 21.70
N ASP A 500 -12.00 -2.68 20.56
CA ASP A 500 -13.27 -2.81 19.84
C ASP A 500 -13.31 -4.05 18.92
N PHE A 501 -12.16 -4.67 18.69
CA PHE A 501 -12.08 -5.93 17.93
C PHE A 501 -12.53 -7.11 18.79
N ALA A 502 -13.54 -7.83 18.33
CA ALA A 502 -14.10 -9.00 19.00
C ALA A 502 -13.40 -10.29 18.53
N PHE A 503 -13.04 -11.15 19.45
CA PHE A 503 -12.47 -12.47 19.19
C PHE A 503 -13.53 -13.57 19.27
#